data_66a0cdfe4f8f91dd74dbb1f8c9ce37ec
#
_entry.id   66a0cdfe4f8f91dd74dbb1f8c9ce37ec
#
_cell.length_a   1.000
_cell.length_b   1.000
_cell.length_c   1.000
_cell.angle_alpha   90.00
_cell.angle_beta   90.00
_cell.angle_gamma   90.00
#
_symmetry.space_group_name_H-M   'P 1'
#
loop_
_entity.id
_entity.type
_entity.pdbx_description
1 polymer ?
#
loop_
_entity_poly.entity_id
_entity_poly.type
_entity_poly.pdbx_seq_one_letter_code
_entity_poly.pdbx_strand_id
1 'polypeptide(L)'
;ARSRQLLEMIERDYDFLSFSEAAKFMNFSEPYFSRYFKQQAGLSFSRYLNIVRTERALDLIKTDESLTMSEVAKQSGFNTIRNFNRIIKEITGYAPNQLPAGYSLDIRSACVGQEHFDPTLESTVLLPSSD
;
A
#
# COMPACT_ATOMS: atom_id res chain seq x y z
N ALA A 1 -0.44 -13.53 15.57
CA ALA A 1 0.96 -13.51 15.29
C ALA A 1 1.44 -12.12 14.89
N ARG A 2 2.75 -11.94 14.84
CA ARG A 2 3.34 -10.63 14.60
C ARG A 2 3.04 -10.10 13.20
N SER A 3 3.00 -10.98 12.21
CA SER A 3 2.69 -10.56 10.84
C SER A 3 1.26 -10.03 10.72
N ARG A 4 0.32 -10.64 11.42
CA ARG A 4 -1.06 -10.14 11.44
C ARG A 4 -1.12 -8.76 12.09
N GLN A 5 -0.41 -8.58 13.18
CA GLN A 5 -0.36 -7.29 13.88
C GLN A 5 0.23 -6.20 12.98
N LEU A 6 1.25 -6.56 12.18
CA LEU A 6 1.83 -5.63 11.23
C LEU A 6 0.82 -5.23 10.17
N LEU A 7 0.06 -6.18 9.62
CA LEU A 7 -0.97 -5.87 8.64
C LEU A 7 -2.05 -4.97 9.22
N GLU A 8 -2.48 -5.24 10.44
CA GLU A 8 -3.47 -4.40 11.11
C GLU A 8 -2.94 -2.98 11.30
N MET A 9 -1.67 -2.86 11.66
CA MET A 9 -1.06 -1.54 11.82
C MET A 9 -0.98 -0.80 10.49
N ILE A 10 -0.63 -1.49 9.41
CA ILE A 10 -0.58 -0.88 8.08
C ILE A 10 -1.96 -0.38 7.68
N GLU A 11 -2.99 -1.18 7.86
CA GLU A 11 -4.35 -0.81 7.51
C GLU A 11 -4.87 0.36 8.33
N ARG A 12 -4.49 0.42 9.60
CA ARG A 12 -4.94 1.49 10.49
C ARG A 12 -4.16 2.78 10.28
N ASP A 13 -2.84 2.66 10.11
CA ASP A 13 -1.93 3.80 10.17
C ASP A 13 -1.28 4.15 8.83
N TYR A 14 -1.83 3.68 7.70
CA TYR A 14 -1.23 3.87 6.39
C TYR A 14 -0.93 5.33 6.05
N ASP A 15 -1.66 6.25 6.63
CA ASP A 15 -1.54 7.67 6.30
C ASP A 15 -0.29 8.31 6.91
N PHE A 16 0.23 7.77 8.01
CA PHE A 16 1.44 8.32 8.61
C PHE A 16 2.50 7.28 8.97
N LEU A 17 2.25 6.02 8.67
CA LEU A 17 3.21 4.98 8.99
C LEU A 17 4.46 5.12 8.12
N SER A 18 5.63 5.04 8.76
CA SER A 18 6.91 5.07 8.06
C SER A 18 7.57 3.69 8.08
N PHE A 19 8.54 3.51 7.19
CA PHE A 19 9.36 2.31 7.19
C PHE A 19 10.05 2.10 8.53
N SER A 20 10.61 3.17 9.10
CA SER A 20 11.30 3.10 10.40
C SER A 20 10.36 2.64 11.51
N GLU A 21 9.15 3.15 11.51
CA GLU A 21 8.17 2.77 12.54
C GLU A 21 7.73 1.32 12.40
N ALA A 22 7.58 0.85 11.17
CA ALA A 22 7.22 -0.55 10.93
C ALA A 22 8.34 -1.49 11.40
N ALA A 23 9.59 -1.14 11.11
CA ALA A 23 10.73 -1.93 11.57
C ALA A 23 10.78 -1.97 13.09
N LYS A 24 10.57 -0.84 13.74
CA LYS A 24 10.52 -0.75 15.20
C LYS A 24 9.43 -1.64 15.77
N PHE A 25 8.26 -1.58 15.17
CA PHE A 25 7.13 -2.39 15.62
C PHE A 25 7.47 -3.87 15.61
N MET A 26 8.18 -4.32 14.57
CA MET A 26 8.61 -5.71 14.44
C MET A 26 9.83 -6.03 15.31
N ASN A 27 10.43 -5.02 15.91
CA ASN A 27 11.66 -5.15 16.68
C ASN A 27 12.83 -5.63 15.83
N PHE A 28 12.89 -5.13 14.61
CA PHE A 28 13.94 -5.46 13.64
C PHE A 28 14.75 -4.21 13.33
N SER A 29 16.03 -4.40 12.96
CA SER A 29 16.78 -3.33 12.32
C SER A 29 16.15 -3.03 10.97
N GLU A 30 16.38 -1.83 10.45
CA GLU A 30 15.82 -1.45 9.15
C GLU A 30 16.32 -2.35 8.01
N PRO A 31 17.64 -2.66 7.92
CA PRO A 31 18.08 -3.58 6.86
C PRO A 31 17.46 -4.97 6.97
N TYR A 32 17.34 -5.47 8.19
CA TYR A 32 16.73 -6.78 8.38
C TYR A 32 15.24 -6.75 8.02
N PHE A 33 14.53 -5.71 8.43
CA PHE A 33 13.11 -5.56 8.12
C PHE A 33 12.89 -5.50 6.60
N SER A 34 13.74 -4.75 5.91
CA SER A 34 13.63 -4.63 4.46
C SER A 34 13.73 -6.01 3.78
N ARG A 35 14.71 -6.80 4.16
CA ARG A 35 14.89 -8.14 3.60
C ARG A 35 13.75 -9.06 4.02
N TYR A 36 13.39 -9.02 5.27
CA TYR A 36 12.29 -9.84 5.80
C TYR A 36 11.00 -9.58 5.04
N PHE A 37 10.62 -8.31 4.92
CA PHE A 37 9.37 -7.99 4.27
C PHE A 37 9.37 -8.42 2.81
N LYS A 38 10.44 -8.11 2.09
CA LYS A 38 10.52 -8.47 0.67
C LYS A 38 10.50 -9.98 0.47
N GLN A 39 11.17 -10.71 1.33
CA GLN A 39 11.18 -12.17 1.26
C GLN A 39 9.80 -12.75 1.53
N GLN A 40 9.10 -12.21 2.51
CA GLN A 40 7.80 -12.72 2.90
C GLN A 40 6.68 -12.30 1.94
N ALA A 41 6.69 -11.05 1.50
CA ALA A 41 5.60 -10.50 0.69
C ALA A 41 5.88 -10.48 -0.81
N GLY A 42 7.13 -10.64 -1.21
CA GLY A 42 7.49 -10.63 -2.62
C GLY A 42 7.73 -9.24 -3.20
N LEU A 43 7.52 -8.20 -2.42
CA LEU A 43 7.74 -6.82 -2.86
C LEU A 43 8.19 -6.00 -1.66
N SER A 44 8.75 -4.82 -1.92
CA SER A 44 9.25 -3.97 -0.84
C SER A 44 8.10 -3.44 0.01
N PHE A 45 8.42 -3.11 1.26
CA PHE A 45 7.45 -2.50 2.16
C PHE A 45 6.92 -1.18 1.59
N SER A 46 7.81 -0.35 1.04
CA SER A 46 7.38 0.93 0.46
C SER A 46 6.39 0.73 -0.69
N ARG A 47 6.64 -0.26 -1.53
CA ARG A 47 5.72 -0.57 -2.63
C ARG A 47 4.37 -1.04 -2.10
N TYR A 48 4.40 -1.93 -1.13
CA TYR A 48 3.17 -2.43 -0.53
C TYR A 48 2.36 -1.29 0.10
N LEU A 49 3.04 -0.43 0.85
CA LEU A 49 2.37 0.71 1.49
C LEU A 49 1.76 1.66 0.45
N ASN A 50 2.46 1.89 -0.66
CA ASN A 50 1.93 2.71 -1.75
C ASN A 50 0.68 2.08 -2.37
N ILE A 51 0.64 0.75 -2.47
CA ILE A 51 -0.54 0.06 -2.98
C ILE A 51 -1.73 0.22 -2.02
N VAL A 52 -1.48 0.08 -0.73
CA VAL A 52 -2.53 0.29 0.28
C VAL A 52 -3.05 1.73 0.24
N ARG A 53 -2.14 2.70 0.16
CA ARG A 53 -2.52 4.11 0.08
C ARG A 53 -3.31 4.41 -1.20
N THR A 54 -2.93 3.77 -2.31
CA THR A 54 -3.63 3.94 -3.57
C THR A 54 -5.05 3.39 -3.49
N GLU A 55 -5.21 2.20 -2.91
CA GLU A 55 -6.54 1.64 -2.72
C GLU A 55 -7.41 2.58 -1.89
N ARG A 56 -6.84 3.15 -0.84
CA ARG A 56 -7.58 4.08 0.02
C ARG A 56 -7.96 5.35 -0.75
N ALA A 57 -7.03 5.87 -1.55
CA ALA A 57 -7.30 7.06 -2.37
C ALA A 57 -8.45 6.80 -3.34
N LEU A 58 -8.46 5.65 -4.01
CA LEU A 58 -9.52 5.29 -4.94
C LEU A 58 -10.86 5.20 -4.24
N ASP A 59 -10.87 4.65 -3.04
CA ASP A 59 -12.08 4.55 -2.24
C ASP A 59 -12.63 5.93 -1.89
N LEU A 60 -11.75 6.85 -1.49
CA LEU A 60 -12.15 8.23 -1.19
C LEU A 60 -12.72 8.94 -2.41
N ILE A 61 -12.09 8.75 -3.56
CA ILE A 61 -12.57 9.36 -4.81
C ILE A 61 -13.98 8.89 -5.15
N LYS A 62 -14.26 7.60 -4.91
CA LYS A 62 -15.57 7.03 -5.21
C LYS A 62 -16.65 7.45 -4.22
N THR A 63 -16.28 7.58 -2.95
CA THR A 63 -17.27 7.74 -1.88
C THR A 63 -17.49 9.18 -1.45
N ASP A 64 -16.58 10.08 -1.79
CA ASP A 64 -16.70 11.48 -1.37
C ASP A 64 -16.30 12.42 -2.50
N GLU A 65 -17.27 12.80 -3.31
CA GLU A 65 -17.04 13.70 -4.45
C GLU A 65 -16.70 15.13 -4.05
N SER A 66 -16.90 15.48 -2.78
CA SER A 66 -16.61 16.82 -2.30
C SER A 66 -15.12 17.06 -2.07
N LEU A 67 -14.31 16.00 -2.01
CA LEU A 67 -12.89 16.14 -1.77
C LEU A 67 -12.14 16.55 -3.03
N THR A 68 -11.21 17.51 -2.87
CA THR A 68 -10.27 17.83 -3.94
C THR A 68 -9.22 16.74 -4.03
N MET A 69 -8.50 16.67 -5.14
CA MET A 69 -7.41 15.68 -5.27
C MET A 69 -6.31 15.92 -4.24
N SER A 70 -6.07 17.17 -3.86
CA SER A 70 -5.12 17.46 -2.79
C SER A 70 -5.56 16.89 -1.45
N GLU A 71 -6.85 16.99 -1.16
CA GLU A 71 -7.40 16.42 0.07
C GLU A 71 -7.36 14.90 0.05
N VAL A 72 -7.66 14.29 -1.09
CA VAL A 72 -7.56 12.83 -1.24
C VAL A 72 -6.13 12.38 -1.00
N ALA A 73 -5.16 13.06 -1.61
CA ALA A 73 -3.74 12.73 -1.44
C ALA A 73 -3.35 12.78 0.03
N LYS A 74 -3.73 13.83 0.73
CA LYS A 74 -3.39 14.00 2.13
C LYS A 74 -4.04 12.92 3.00
N GLN A 75 -5.32 12.67 2.81
CA GLN A 75 -6.05 11.71 3.63
C GLN A 75 -5.62 10.28 3.39
N SER A 76 -5.10 9.98 2.21
CA SER A 76 -4.61 8.64 1.91
C SER A 76 -3.12 8.45 2.22
N GLY A 77 -2.46 9.49 2.74
CA GLY A 77 -1.10 9.34 3.27
C GLY A 77 0.02 9.74 2.34
N PHE A 78 -0.29 10.38 1.22
CA PHE A 78 0.75 10.86 0.32
C PHE A 78 1.25 12.23 0.78
N ASN A 79 2.57 12.42 0.76
CA ASN A 79 3.18 13.65 1.27
C ASN A 79 2.92 14.86 0.38
N THR A 80 2.87 14.66 -0.93
CA THR A 80 2.68 15.75 -1.89
C THR A 80 1.72 15.31 -2.98
N ILE A 81 1.07 16.28 -3.62
CA ILE A 81 0.21 15.98 -4.75
C ILE A 81 1.02 15.41 -5.93
N ARG A 82 2.25 15.85 -6.07
CA ARG A 82 3.15 15.34 -7.11
C ARG A 82 3.43 13.86 -6.92
N ASN A 83 3.75 13.47 -5.70
CA ASN A 83 4.01 12.07 -5.37
C ASN A 83 2.74 11.24 -5.55
N PHE A 84 1.61 11.78 -5.11
CA PHE A 84 0.31 11.15 -5.28
C PHE A 84 0.04 10.86 -6.77
N ASN A 85 0.18 11.87 -7.63
CA ASN A 85 -0.06 11.71 -9.06
C ASN A 85 0.85 10.64 -9.67
N ARG A 86 2.12 10.65 -9.29
CA ARG A 86 3.10 9.70 -9.81
C ARG A 86 2.77 8.27 -9.40
N ILE A 87 2.49 8.06 -8.12
CA ILE A 87 2.23 6.72 -7.57
C ILE A 87 0.91 6.16 -8.10
N ILE A 88 -0.14 6.98 -8.16
CA ILE A 88 -1.41 6.52 -8.70
C ILE A 88 -1.23 6.05 -10.15
N LYS A 89 -0.51 6.81 -10.94
CA LYS A 89 -0.27 6.44 -12.33
C LYS A 89 0.57 5.16 -12.45
N GLU A 90 1.58 5.01 -11.61
CA GLU A 90 2.41 3.80 -11.63
C GLU A 90 1.59 2.55 -11.29
N ILE A 91 0.71 2.66 -10.33
CA ILE A 91 -0.02 1.50 -9.84
C ILE A 91 -1.25 1.19 -10.70
N THR A 92 -1.98 2.21 -11.12
CA THR A 92 -3.23 2.02 -11.86
C THR A 92 -3.09 2.13 -13.37
N GLY A 93 -2.05 2.80 -13.84
CA GLY A 93 -1.89 3.11 -15.25
C GLY A 93 -2.59 4.40 -15.68
N TYR A 94 -3.31 5.05 -14.76
CA TYR A 94 -4.09 6.25 -15.05
C TYR A 94 -3.73 7.37 -14.11
N ALA A 95 -3.76 8.61 -14.60
CA ALA A 95 -3.68 9.76 -13.71
C ALA A 95 -4.95 9.82 -12.84
N PRO A 96 -4.89 10.40 -11.65
CA PRO A 96 -6.07 10.41 -10.75
C PRO A 96 -7.34 10.96 -11.38
N ASN A 97 -7.21 11.98 -12.23
CA ASN A 97 -8.38 12.57 -12.88
C ASN A 97 -8.79 11.87 -14.17
N GLN A 98 -8.12 10.77 -14.52
CA GLN A 98 -8.40 10.00 -15.73
C GLN A 98 -8.84 8.58 -15.42
N LEU A 99 -9.10 8.28 -14.17
CA LEU A 99 -9.54 6.95 -13.77
C LEU A 99 -10.88 6.61 -14.41
N PRO A 100 -11.01 5.44 -15.03
CA PRO A 100 -12.29 5.03 -15.59
C PRO A 100 -13.37 4.90 -14.52
N ALA A 101 -14.61 5.17 -14.88
CA ALA A 101 -15.73 4.98 -13.97
C ALA A 101 -15.77 3.51 -13.54
N GLY A 102 -15.94 3.28 -12.25
CA GLY A 102 -16.00 1.93 -11.72
C GLY A 102 -14.67 1.24 -11.56
N TYR A 103 -13.54 1.94 -11.86
CA TYR A 103 -12.24 1.34 -11.66
C TYR A 103 -12.04 0.95 -10.18
N SER A 104 -11.52 -0.22 -9.94
CA SER A 104 -11.19 -0.66 -8.60
C SER A 104 -9.82 -1.33 -8.60
N LEU A 105 -9.15 -1.28 -7.47
CA LEU A 105 -7.85 -1.87 -7.29
C LEU A 105 -7.96 -3.01 -6.29
N ASP A 106 -7.51 -4.19 -6.70
CA ASP A 106 -7.39 -5.31 -5.79
C ASP A 106 -5.93 -5.39 -5.36
N ILE A 107 -5.68 -5.28 -4.06
CA ILE A 107 -4.33 -5.28 -3.53
C ILE A 107 -3.57 -6.55 -3.94
N ARG A 108 -4.23 -7.69 -3.92
CA ARG A 108 -3.57 -8.95 -4.28
C ARG A 108 -3.16 -8.96 -5.74
N SER A 109 -4.03 -8.50 -6.63
CA SER A 109 -3.70 -8.42 -8.05
C SER A 109 -2.57 -7.45 -8.31
N ALA A 110 -2.57 -6.32 -7.60
CA ALA A 110 -1.50 -5.34 -7.74
C ALA A 110 -0.16 -5.92 -7.28
N CYS A 111 -0.16 -6.73 -6.22
CA CYS A 111 1.05 -7.39 -5.74
C CYS A 111 1.53 -8.47 -6.69
N VAL A 112 0.61 -9.23 -7.27
CA VAL A 112 0.96 -10.28 -8.24
C VAL A 112 1.69 -9.69 -9.45
N GLY A 113 1.38 -8.45 -9.80
CA GLY A 113 2.06 -7.78 -10.91
C GLY A 113 3.52 -7.41 -10.62
N GLN A 114 4.02 -7.62 -9.40
CA GLN A 114 5.40 -7.31 -9.06
C GLN A 114 6.32 -8.45 -9.44
N GLU A 115 7.52 -8.08 -9.89
CA GLU A 115 8.49 -9.04 -10.42
C GLU A 115 8.83 -10.17 -9.45
N HIS A 116 8.94 -9.86 -8.19
CA HIS A 116 9.39 -10.84 -7.19
C HIS A 116 8.28 -11.42 -6.34
N PHE A 117 7.04 -11.13 -6.67
CA PHE A 117 5.93 -11.66 -5.89
C PHE A 117 5.78 -13.16 -6.14
N ASP A 118 5.72 -13.92 -5.07
CA ASP A 118 5.51 -15.36 -5.14
C ASP A 118 4.16 -15.69 -4.53
N PRO A 119 3.17 -16.11 -5.34
CA PRO A 119 1.83 -16.40 -4.81
C PRO A 119 1.82 -17.44 -3.69
N THR A 120 2.81 -18.30 -3.61
CA THR A 120 2.85 -19.31 -2.55
C THR A 120 3.14 -18.71 -1.20
N LEU A 121 3.70 -17.51 -1.16
CA LEU A 121 3.98 -16.84 0.10
C LEU A 121 2.74 -16.26 0.74
N GLU A 122 1.67 -16.06 0.01
CA GLU A 122 0.49 -15.44 0.59
C GLU A 122 -0.11 -16.27 1.72
N SER A 123 0.10 -17.58 1.72
CA SER A 123 -0.42 -18.43 2.79
C SER A 123 0.35 -18.25 4.09
N THR A 124 1.54 -17.66 4.04
CA THR A 124 2.40 -17.56 5.20
C THR A 124 2.59 -16.15 5.68
N VAL A 125 2.04 -15.15 4.94
CA VAL A 125 2.48 -13.86 5.24
C VAL A 125 1.62 -12.74 5.34
N LEU A 126 1.94 -11.71 4.76
CA LEU A 126 1.59 -10.33 5.03
C LEU A 126 0.45 -9.82 4.16
N LEU A 127 -0.06 -10.64 3.24
CA LEU A 127 -1.22 -10.24 2.44
C LEU A 127 -2.50 -10.45 3.23
N PRO A 128 -3.48 -9.54 3.11
CA PRO A 128 -4.65 -9.52 4.00
C PRO A 128 -5.42 -10.81 4.15
N SER A 129 -5.48 -11.62 3.13
CA SER A 129 -6.24 -12.86 3.17
C SER A 129 -5.45 -14.03 3.71
N SER A 130 -4.19 -13.83 4.06
CA SER A 130 -3.29 -14.94 4.38
C SER A 130 -3.38 -15.40 5.81
N ASP A 131 -3.86 -14.56 6.67
CA ASP A 131 -3.95 -14.87 8.07
C ASP A 131 -5.39 -15.24 8.43
#